data_4299e2c458f1e4278e1fbd6e6e246536
#
_entry.id   4299e2c458f1e4278e1fbd6e6e246536
#
_cell.length_a   1.000
_cell.length_b   1.000
_cell.length_c   1.000
_cell.angle_alpha   90.00
_cell.angle_beta   90.00
_cell.angle_gamma   90.00
#
_symmetry.space_group_name_H-M   'P 1'
#
loop_
_entity.id
_entity.type
_entity.pdbx_description
1 polymer ?
#
loop_
_entity_poly.entity_id
_entity_poly.type
_entity_poly.pdbx_seq_one_letter_code
_entity_poly.pdbx_strand_id
1 'polypeptide(L)'
;MKKKRILAMILAVASCLSLAVSASAANTVARKATDFRDFDKSAWYAEAVSAAVDNGLLYGKSSTIIDPNGDMTRAEMAAIINRSFGCYKAADISQYKDVSKSKWYYNDVALAVQMGTYNGRSSSAMAPDSPITRQEAMTVVARALELDYDSYSKTDLSAFSDRS
;
A
#
# COMPACT_ATOMS: atom_id res chain seq x y z
N MET A 1 24.66 7.92 21.70
CA MET A 1 24.84 8.29 20.28
C MET A 1 23.56 8.21 19.44
N LYS A 2 22.56 7.39 19.79
CA LYS A 2 21.28 7.23 19.02
C LYS A 2 20.38 8.48 19.05
N LYS A 3 20.33 9.23 20.17
CA LYS A 3 19.49 10.44 20.31
C LYS A 3 19.88 11.61 19.39
N LYS A 4 21.16 11.75 19.03
CA LYS A 4 21.64 12.80 18.12
C LYS A 4 21.28 12.55 16.64
N ARG A 5 21.08 11.28 16.25
CA ARG A 5 20.69 10.93 14.88
C ARG A 5 19.20 11.18 14.62
N ILE A 6 18.35 10.97 15.65
CA ILE A 6 16.91 11.24 15.58
C ILE A 6 16.64 12.75 15.47
N LEU A 7 17.40 13.58 16.20
CA LEU A 7 17.27 15.04 16.11
C LEU A 7 17.72 15.59 14.75
N ALA A 8 18.73 14.98 14.13
CA ALA A 8 19.19 15.36 12.79
C ALA A 8 18.18 14.99 11.68
N MET A 9 17.45 13.88 11.85
CA MET A 9 16.37 13.51 10.92
C MET A 9 15.17 14.46 11.01
N ILE A 10 14.80 14.91 12.20
CA ILE A 10 13.69 15.85 12.40
C ILE A 10 14.03 17.23 11.81
N LEU A 11 15.27 17.70 11.89
CA LEU A 11 15.67 18.95 11.27
C LEU A 11 15.77 18.86 9.73
N ALA A 12 16.11 17.68 9.17
CA ALA A 12 16.16 17.49 7.73
C ALA A 12 14.76 17.51 7.07
N VAL A 13 13.74 17.05 7.79
CA VAL A 13 12.35 17.09 7.31
C VAL A 13 11.79 18.52 7.33
N ALA A 14 12.21 19.36 8.27
CA ALA A 14 11.73 20.74 8.38
C ALA A 14 12.31 21.69 7.28
N SER A 15 13.46 21.35 6.68
CA SER A 15 14.08 22.20 5.64
C SER A 15 13.66 21.84 4.20
N CYS A 16 12.94 20.75 3.97
CA CYS A 16 12.43 20.35 2.65
C CYS A 16 11.07 20.96 2.29
N LEU A 17 10.48 21.80 3.13
CA LEU A 17 9.13 22.36 2.92
C LEU A 17 9.08 23.60 2.03
N SER A 18 10.16 23.97 1.33
CA SER A 18 10.19 25.16 0.47
C SER A 18 10.59 24.92 -0.99
N LEU A 19 10.68 23.67 -1.44
CA LEU A 19 10.73 23.38 -2.87
C LEU A 19 9.30 23.16 -3.34
N ALA A 20 8.69 24.21 -3.88
CA ALA A 20 7.50 24.09 -4.71
C ALA A 20 7.85 23.16 -5.88
N VAL A 21 7.63 21.88 -5.72
CA VAL A 21 7.54 20.95 -6.83
C VAL A 21 6.27 21.35 -7.55
N SER A 22 6.45 22.05 -8.68
CA SER A 22 5.40 22.16 -9.69
C SER A 22 5.20 20.75 -10.26
N ALA A 23 4.57 19.89 -9.48
CA ALA A 23 3.97 18.68 -10.02
C ALA A 23 2.94 19.20 -11.02
N SER A 24 3.16 18.93 -12.29
CA SER A 24 2.14 19.00 -13.31
C SER A 24 1.01 18.09 -12.82
N ALA A 25 0.08 18.70 -12.09
CA ALA A 25 -1.14 18.04 -11.70
C ALA A 25 -1.89 17.76 -13.00
N ALA A 26 -1.73 16.56 -13.53
CA ALA A 26 -2.75 16.01 -14.38
C ALA A 26 -4.05 16.24 -13.62
N ASN A 27 -5.00 16.90 -14.27
CA ASN A 27 -6.27 17.36 -13.70
C ASN A 27 -7.10 16.12 -13.31
N THR A 28 -6.67 15.43 -12.27
CA THR A 28 -7.42 14.34 -11.65
C THR A 28 -8.52 15.03 -10.86
N VAL A 29 -9.73 15.03 -11.43
CA VAL A 29 -10.95 15.41 -10.71
C VAL A 29 -10.91 14.69 -9.37
N ALA A 30 -10.82 15.47 -8.29
CA ALA A 30 -10.80 14.92 -6.94
C ALA A 30 -12.11 14.15 -6.74
N ARG A 31 -12.03 12.83 -6.69
CA ARG A 31 -13.18 11.95 -6.48
C ARG A 31 -13.54 11.90 -5.02
N LYS A 32 -14.84 11.75 -4.77
CA LYS A 32 -15.38 11.45 -3.44
C LYS A 32 -15.89 10.00 -3.41
N ALA A 33 -15.90 9.39 -2.25
CA ALA A 33 -16.47 8.05 -2.10
C ALA A 33 -17.94 7.98 -2.59
N THR A 34 -18.66 9.08 -2.47
CA THR A 34 -20.06 9.22 -2.93
C THR A 34 -20.23 9.21 -4.46
N ASP A 35 -19.15 9.31 -5.23
CA ASP A 35 -19.21 9.23 -6.70
C ASP A 35 -19.27 7.77 -7.18
N PHE A 36 -19.03 6.82 -6.29
CA PHE A 36 -19.15 5.40 -6.56
C PHE A 36 -20.58 4.91 -6.24
N ARG A 37 -21.20 4.25 -7.21
CA ARG A 37 -22.61 3.83 -7.11
C ARG A 37 -22.88 2.72 -6.09
N ASP A 38 -21.84 1.98 -5.72
CA ASP A 38 -21.87 0.89 -4.74
C ASP A 38 -21.36 1.30 -3.36
N PHE A 39 -21.15 2.60 -3.13
CA PHE A 39 -20.77 3.12 -1.83
C PHE A 39 -21.96 3.33 -0.92
N ASP A 40 -22.01 2.61 0.20
CA ASP A 40 -23.02 2.78 1.25
C ASP A 40 -22.48 3.67 2.38
N LYS A 41 -23.07 4.86 2.53
CA LYS A 41 -22.69 5.83 3.58
C LYS A 41 -23.00 5.36 5.00
N SER A 42 -23.93 4.40 5.14
CA SER A 42 -24.33 3.86 6.44
C SER A 42 -23.50 2.64 6.87
N ALA A 43 -22.67 2.12 5.97
CA ALA A 43 -21.85 0.96 6.27
C ALA A 43 -20.74 1.28 7.28
N TRP A 44 -20.35 0.29 8.06
CA TRP A 44 -19.30 0.41 9.08
C TRP A 44 -17.93 0.87 8.52
N TYR A 45 -17.67 0.60 7.24
CA TYR A 45 -16.43 0.99 6.56
C TYR A 45 -16.48 2.40 5.91
N ALA A 46 -17.64 3.06 5.90
CA ALA A 46 -17.89 4.26 5.10
C ALA A 46 -16.90 5.38 5.38
N GLU A 47 -16.59 5.62 6.64
CA GLU A 47 -15.67 6.67 7.07
C GLU A 47 -14.22 6.38 6.61
N ALA A 48 -13.76 5.13 6.78
CA ALA A 48 -12.42 4.72 6.37
C ALA A 48 -12.26 4.74 4.84
N VAL A 49 -13.27 4.27 4.09
CA VAL A 49 -13.26 4.30 2.62
C VAL A 49 -13.30 5.74 2.10
N SER A 50 -14.11 6.61 2.70
CA SER A 50 -14.13 8.04 2.33
C SER A 50 -12.76 8.67 2.54
N ALA A 51 -12.15 8.48 3.70
CA ALA A 51 -10.83 8.99 3.99
C ALA A 51 -9.77 8.46 3.00
N ALA A 52 -9.83 7.18 2.64
CA ALA A 52 -8.90 6.58 1.68
C ALA A 52 -9.06 7.18 0.26
N VAL A 53 -10.28 7.44 -0.18
CA VAL A 53 -10.55 8.09 -1.46
C VAL A 53 -10.11 9.56 -1.44
N ASP A 54 -10.47 10.30 -0.41
CA ASP A 54 -10.17 11.73 -0.28
C ASP A 54 -8.66 12.00 -0.20
N ASN A 55 -7.90 11.06 0.36
CA ASN A 55 -6.44 11.13 0.40
C ASN A 55 -5.74 10.46 -0.80
N GLY A 56 -6.48 10.05 -1.83
CA GLY A 56 -5.91 9.47 -3.04
C GLY A 56 -5.26 8.10 -2.85
N LEU A 57 -5.60 7.38 -1.79
CA LEU A 57 -5.10 6.03 -1.54
C LEU A 57 -5.89 4.98 -2.33
N LEU A 58 -7.20 5.21 -2.49
CA LEU A 58 -8.13 4.30 -3.13
C LEU A 58 -8.82 4.97 -4.33
N TYR A 59 -8.74 4.32 -5.51
CA TYR A 59 -9.29 4.86 -6.76
C TYR A 59 -10.49 4.08 -7.29
N GLY A 60 -10.87 2.97 -6.62
CA GLY A 60 -11.93 2.05 -7.04
C GLY A 60 -11.47 1.05 -8.10
N LYS A 61 -12.30 0.04 -8.35
CA LYS A 61 -12.13 -0.98 -9.40
C LYS A 61 -12.40 -0.41 -10.80
N SER A 62 -13.23 0.62 -10.87
CA SER A 62 -13.55 1.37 -12.09
C SER A 62 -13.88 2.82 -11.79
N SER A 63 -14.30 3.57 -12.81
CA SER A 63 -14.77 4.96 -12.63
C SER A 63 -16.03 5.10 -11.76
N THR A 64 -16.78 4.04 -11.53
CA THR A 64 -18.06 4.08 -10.82
C THR A 64 -18.25 2.97 -9.77
N ILE A 65 -17.25 2.10 -9.58
CA ILE A 65 -17.30 0.96 -8.68
C ILE A 65 -16.09 0.99 -7.76
N ILE A 66 -16.34 0.94 -6.44
CA ILE A 66 -15.30 0.83 -5.41
C ILE A 66 -15.11 -0.62 -4.94
N ASP A 67 -16.18 -1.42 -4.99
CA ASP A 67 -16.25 -2.83 -4.61
C ASP A 67 -15.78 -3.09 -3.17
N PRO A 68 -16.44 -2.49 -2.15
CA PRO A 68 -15.95 -2.53 -0.77
C PRO A 68 -16.03 -3.93 -0.14
N ASN A 69 -16.82 -4.84 -0.71
CA ASN A 69 -16.98 -6.21 -0.23
C ASN A 69 -16.22 -7.24 -1.09
N GLY A 70 -15.56 -6.78 -2.15
CA GLY A 70 -14.78 -7.65 -3.04
C GLY A 70 -13.39 -7.98 -2.49
N ASP A 71 -12.80 -9.02 -3.05
CA ASP A 71 -11.44 -9.40 -2.73
C ASP A 71 -10.45 -8.32 -3.22
N MET A 72 -9.49 -8.00 -2.38
CA MET A 72 -8.35 -7.17 -2.75
C MET A 72 -7.26 -8.04 -3.36
N THR A 73 -6.75 -7.65 -4.52
CA THR A 73 -5.59 -8.33 -5.12
C THR A 73 -4.28 -7.87 -4.49
N ARG A 74 -3.24 -8.68 -4.66
CA ARG A 74 -1.88 -8.34 -4.21
C ARG A 74 -1.37 -7.05 -4.89
N ALA A 75 -1.68 -6.84 -6.17
CA ALA A 75 -1.33 -5.63 -6.90
C ALA A 75 -2.06 -4.39 -6.36
N GLU A 76 -3.33 -4.50 -6.02
CA GLU A 76 -4.08 -3.38 -5.42
C GLU A 76 -3.52 -2.98 -4.06
N MET A 77 -3.17 -3.96 -3.23
CA MET A 77 -2.52 -3.67 -1.94
C MET A 77 -1.16 -2.99 -2.15
N ALA A 78 -0.35 -3.42 -3.12
CA ALA A 78 0.92 -2.77 -3.45
C ALA A 78 0.72 -1.30 -3.81
N ALA A 79 -0.27 -1.00 -4.66
CA ALA A 79 -0.59 0.36 -5.06
C ALA A 79 -1.02 1.24 -3.87
N ILE A 80 -1.86 0.72 -2.97
CA ILE A 80 -2.28 1.44 -1.76
C ILE A 80 -1.09 1.74 -0.85
N ILE A 81 -0.22 0.76 -0.60
CA ILE A 81 0.98 0.94 0.23
C ILE A 81 1.92 1.99 -0.38
N ASN A 82 2.18 1.93 -1.68
CA ASN A 82 3.05 2.91 -2.34
C ASN A 82 2.50 4.34 -2.22
N ARG A 83 1.19 4.52 -2.36
CA ARG A 83 0.52 5.82 -2.20
C ARG A 83 0.57 6.31 -0.76
N SER A 84 0.46 5.39 0.21
CA SER A 84 0.48 5.73 1.64
C SER A 84 1.87 6.15 2.14
N PHE A 85 2.92 5.50 1.66
CA PHE A 85 4.28 5.67 2.18
C PHE A 85 5.22 6.42 1.23
N GLY A 86 4.86 6.56 -0.04
CA GLY A 86 5.61 7.29 -1.05
C GLY A 86 6.91 6.60 -1.46
N CYS A 87 6.89 5.85 -2.56
CA CYS A 87 8.11 5.30 -3.15
C CYS A 87 8.31 5.87 -4.56
N TYR A 88 9.52 6.31 -4.86
CA TYR A 88 9.86 6.97 -6.13
C TYR A 88 10.89 6.20 -6.97
N LYS A 89 11.45 5.12 -6.43
CA LYS A 89 12.44 4.30 -7.13
C LYS A 89 11.89 2.89 -7.31
N ALA A 90 11.86 2.41 -8.55
CA ALA A 90 11.42 1.07 -8.89
C ALA A 90 12.59 0.08 -8.90
N ALA A 91 12.36 -1.14 -8.41
CA ALA A 91 13.29 -2.25 -8.55
C ALA A 91 13.24 -2.85 -9.96
N ASP A 92 14.29 -3.55 -10.36
CA ASP A 92 14.20 -4.51 -11.46
C ASP A 92 13.41 -5.74 -10.98
N ILE A 93 12.30 -6.01 -11.64
CA ILE A 93 11.41 -7.14 -11.34
C ILE A 93 11.32 -8.14 -12.50
N SER A 94 12.31 -8.13 -13.41
CA SER A 94 12.34 -8.98 -14.60
C SER A 94 12.35 -10.49 -14.30
N GLN A 95 12.74 -10.88 -13.08
CA GLN A 95 12.65 -12.25 -12.59
C GLN A 95 11.20 -12.74 -12.47
N TYR A 96 10.22 -11.86 -12.17
CA TYR A 96 8.83 -12.25 -12.01
C TYR A 96 8.13 -12.34 -13.37
N LYS A 97 7.97 -13.55 -13.88
CA LYS A 97 7.48 -13.80 -15.25
C LYS A 97 5.98 -13.54 -15.41
N ASP A 98 5.25 -13.48 -14.32
CA ASP A 98 3.81 -13.21 -14.25
C ASP A 98 3.48 -11.71 -14.11
N VAL A 99 4.50 -10.82 -14.13
CA VAL A 99 4.30 -9.37 -14.08
C VAL A 99 4.64 -8.74 -15.41
N SER A 100 3.63 -8.58 -16.28
CA SER A 100 3.82 -7.96 -17.60
C SER A 100 3.97 -6.44 -17.49
N LYS A 101 4.91 -5.88 -18.28
CA LYS A 101 5.13 -4.42 -18.38
C LYS A 101 3.90 -3.64 -18.90
N SER A 102 2.98 -4.30 -19.59
CA SER A 102 1.74 -3.69 -20.09
C SER A 102 0.63 -3.57 -19.04
N LYS A 103 0.78 -4.19 -17.89
CA LYS A 103 -0.22 -4.18 -16.83
C LYS A 103 -0.13 -2.89 -16.00
N TRP A 104 -1.28 -2.38 -15.59
CA TRP A 104 -1.40 -1.14 -14.82
C TRP A 104 -0.58 -1.16 -13.53
N TYR A 105 -0.44 -2.33 -12.92
CA TYR A 105 0.24 -2.52 -11.65
C TYR A 105 1.75 -2.75 -11.76
N TYR A 106 2.32 -2.82 -12.98
CA TYR A 106 3.75 -3.13 -13.15
C TYR A 106 4.65 -2.24 -12.31
N ASN A 107 4.41 -0.92 -12.38
CA ASN A 107 5.20 0.04 -11.63
C ASN A 107 4.96 -0.07 -10.13
N ASP A 108 3.71 -0.28 -9.69
CA ASP A 108 3.39 -0.43 -8.27
C ASP A 108 4.05 -1.66 -7.66
N VAL A 109 4.09 -2.78 -8.38
CA VAL A 109 4.81 -3.98 -7.94
C VAL A 109 6.31 -3.71 -7.84
N ALA A 110 6.91 -3.03 -8.82
CA ALA A 110 8.33 -2.70 -8.81
C ALA A 110 8.71 -1.74 -7.65
N LEU A 111 7.86 -0.78 -7.34
CA LEU A 111 8.01 0.11 -6.20
C LEU A 111 7.90 -0.65 -4.88
N ALA A 112 6.91 -1.52 -4.72
CA ALA A 112 6.70 -2.31 -3.51
C ALA A 112 7.85 -3.30 -3.25
N VAL A 113 8.45 -3.88 -4.30
CA VAL A 113 9.67 -4.69 -4.20
C VAL A 113 10.85 -3.84 -3.76
N GLN A 114 11.02 -2.63 -4.31
CA GLN A 114 12.09 -1.71 -3.92
C GLN A 114 11.98 -1.28 -2.46
N MET A 115 10.76 -1.05 -1.97
CA MET A 115 10.48 -0.73 -0.56
C MET A 115 10.72 -1.93 0.38
N GLY A 116 10.89 -3.14 -0.16
CA GLY A 116 10.97 -4.35 0.65
C GLY A 116 9.64 -4.78 1.28
N THR A 117 8.52 -4.14 0.92
CA THR A 117 7.19 -4.48 1.44
C THR A 117 6.65 -5.75 0.79
N TYR A 118 7.02 -6.00 -0.47
CA TYR A 118 6.61 -7.17 -1.23
C TYR A 118 7.77 -8.07 -1.60
N ASN A 119 7.57 -9.36 -1.34
CA ASN A 119 8.36 -10.44 -1.93
C ASN A 119 7.46 -11.26 -2.84
N GLY A 120 8.04 -11.91 -3.86
CA GLY A 120 7.33 -12.89 -4.67
C GLY A 120 6.84 -14.09 -3.84
N ARG A 121 5.83 -14.79 -4.34
CA ARG A 121 5.44 -16.10 -3.79
C ARG A 121 6.50 -17.18 -4.10
N SER A 122 7.33 -16.92 -5.11
CA SER A 122 8.53 -17.70 -5.43
C SER A 122 9.60 -16.77 -6.02
N SER A 123 10.75 -17.33 -6.38
CA SER A 123 11.81 -16.58 -7.06
C SER A 123 11.41 -16.04 -8.45
N SER A 124 10.35 -16.57 -9.06
CA SER A 124 9.91 -16.21 -10.40
C SER A 124 8.43 -15.79 -10.52
N ALA A 125 7.67 -15.83 -9.42
CA ALA A 125 6.24 -15.50 -9.42
C ALA A 125 5.90 -14.52 -8.31
N MET A 126 5.23 -13.42 -8.68
CA MET A 126 4.69 -12.39 -7.77
C MET A 126 3.23 -12.64 -7.42
N ALA A 127 2.47 -13.26 -8.31
CA ALA A 127 1.02 -13.49 -8.25
C ALA A 127 0.20 -12.19 -8.05
N PRO A 128 0.39 -11.15 -8.88
CA PRO A 128 -0.21 -9.83 -8.66
C PRO A 128 -1.73 -9.83 -8.73
N ASP A 129 -2.32 -10.63 -9.59
CA ASP A 129 -3.79 -10.72 -9.78
C ASP A 129 -4.48 -11.65 -8.76
N SER A 130 -3.71 -12.35 -7.91
CA SER A 130 -4.28 -13.21 -6.87
C SER A 130 -4.81 -12.38 -5.71
N PRO A 131 -5.90 -12.81 -5.04
CA PRO A 131 -6.32 -12.25 -3.78
C PRO A 131 -5.19 -12.26 -2.75
N ILE A 132 -5.08 -11.19 -1.98
CA ILE A 132 -4.16 -11.13 -0.85
C ILE A 132 -4.84 -11.73 0.38
N THR A 133 -4.16 -12.64 1.08
CA THR A 133 -4.68 -13.17 2.33
C THR A 133 -4.50 -12.15 3.46
N ARG A 134 -5.30 -12.27 4.54
CA ARG A 134 -5.16 -11.43 5.73
C ARG A 134 -3.74 -11.47 6.29
N GLN A 135 -3.13 -12.65 6.36
CA GLN A 135 -1.76 -12.86 6.80
C GLN A 135 -0.76 -12.10 5.92
N GLU A 136 -0.87 -12.22 4.58
CA GLU A 136 -0.02 -11.49 3.64
C GLU A 136 -0.18 -9.97 3.80
N ALA A 137 -1.43 -9.49 3.92
CA ALA A 137 -1.71 -8.06 4.10
C ALA A 137 -1.05 -7.50 5.37
N MET A 138 -1.17 -8.20 6.51
CA MET A 138 -0.51 -7.79 7.75
C MET A 138 1.00 -7.81 7.64
N THR A 139 1.58 -8.79 6.94
CA THR A 139 3.02 -8.84 6.68
C THR A 139 3.50 -7.63 5.86
N VAL A 140 2.75 -7.24 4.83
CA VAL A 140 3.05 -6.06 4.02
C VAL A 140 3.00 -4.78 4.85
N VAL A 141 1.95 -4.61 5.67
CA VAL A 141 1.81 -3.45 6.57
C VAL A 141 2.95 -3.40 7.58
N ALA A 142 3.28 -4.52 8.21
CA ALA A 142 4.36 -4.58 9.19
C ALA A 142 5.72 -4.20 8.58
N ARG A 143 6.00 -4.64 7.33
CA ARG A 143 7.21 -4.24 6.60
C ARG A 143 7.19 -2.76 6.22
N ALA A 144 6.05 -2.24 5.78
CA ALA A 144 5.90 -0.82 5.45
C ALA A 144 6.11 0.10 6.66
N LEU A 145 5.76 -0.37 7.84
CA LEU A 145 5.97 0.32 9.12
C LEU A 145 7.35 0.04 9.73
N GLU A 146 8.20 -0.76 9.07
CA GLU A 146 9.52 -1.17 9.58
C GLU A 146 9.47 -1.72 11.01
N LEU A 147 8.42 -2.52 11.32
CA LEU A 147 8.28 -3.10 12.65
C LEU A 147 9.40 -4.10 12.89
N ASP A 148 10.03 -4.01 14.08
CA ASP A 148 11.05 -4.94 14.53
C ASP A 148 10.41 -6.23 15.04
N TYR A 149 10.48 -7.29 14.25
CA TYR A 149 9.93 -8.60 14.61
C TYR A 149 10.67 -9.30 15.75
N ASP A 150 11.94 -8.98 15.95
CA ASP A 150 12.79 -9.67 16.93
C ASP A 150 12.56 -9.15 18.35
N SER A 151 12.03 -7.92 18.48
CA SER A 151 11.78 -7.28 19.77
C SER A 151 10.40 -7.61 20.36
N TYR A 152 9.48 -8.20 19.58
CA TYR A 152 8.17 -8.60 20.07
C TYR A 152 8.22 -10.01 20.67
N SER A 153 7.84 -10.11 21.96
CA SER A 153 7.57 -11.41 22.55
C SER A 153 6.45 -12.11 21.80
N LYS A 154 6.55 -13.43 21.68
CA LYS A 154 5.49 -14.22 21.04
C LYS A 154 4.17 -13.95 21.76
N THR A 155 3.28 -13.23 21.10
CA THR A 155 1.92 -13.01 21.59
C THR A 155 1.23 -14.34 21.75
N ASP A 156 0.56 -14.55 22.88
CA ASP A 156 -0.24 -15.73 23.09
C ASP A 156 -1.47 -15.69 22.18
N LEU A 157 -1.47 -16.56 21.17
CA LEU A 157 -2.57 -16.73 20.23
C LEU A 157 -3.50 -17.87 20.60
N SER A 158 -3.41 -18.40 21.85
CA SER A 158 -4.17 -19.58 22.28
C SER A 158 -5.70 -19.39 22.20
N ALA A 159 -6.18 -18.13 22.21
CA ALA A 159 -7.59 -17.82 22.05
C ALA A 159 -8.12 -17.99 20.62
N PHE A 160 -7.24 -18.14 19.62
CA PHE A 160 -7.63 -18.28 18.21
C PHE A 160 -7.55 -19.74 17.77
N SER A 161 -8.60 -20.24 17.12
CA SER A 161 -8.68 -21.63 16.65
C SER A 161 -7.81 -21.92 15.43
N ASP A 162 -7.43 -20.88 14.66
CA ASP A 162 -6.66 -20.92 13.41
C ASP A 162 -5.20 -20.45 13.56
N ARG A 163 -4.65 -20.59 14.75
CA ARG A 163 -3.30 -20.12 15.15
C ARG A 163 -2.11 -20.96 14.63
N SER A 164 -2.31 -21.87 13.69
CA SER A 164 -1.26 -22.75 13.14
C SER A 164 -0.23 -22.01 12.27
#